data_3859f959e1d76bef56bbc85fc1760017
#
_entry.id   3859f959e1d76bef56bbc85fc1760017
#
_cell.length_a   1.000
_cell.length_b   1.000
_cell.length_c   1.000
_cell.angle_alpha   90.00
_cell.angle_beta   90.00
_cell.angle_gamma   90.00
#
_symmetry.space_group_name_H-M   'P 1'
#
loop_
_entity.id
_entity.type
_entity.pdbx_description
1 polymer ?
#
loop_
_entity_poly.entity_id
_entity_poly.type
_entity_poly.pdbx_seq_one_letter_code
_entity_poly.pdbx_strand_id
1 'polypeptide(L)'
;AFTGQGIVSEVFNMQSLPGYETGGTIHLIANNQIGFTTDPSDARSTRYASDLAKGFDVPIVHVNADDVDACIAAVHLAIDFRRAFGRDALIDLIGYRRFGHNEQDEPAYTQPQMADRIKSHPTVRELFANKLVNQGVLSADRARAMVEEATQRLQEARHAVKDALASHIHGRKMSGSNTFGGTVLPSMNRATLVAWSEALTAVPPGFTLNRKLRNQFERRSATIAEKGTVDWGAAEALAFASLLTAGTPIRLTGQDTERGTFSHRHAVFHDPVARAIWIPLQHLSERQASFEIRNSPLSEYACVGFEYGYSTQQPEALVLWEAQYGDFFNGAEIVVDQFIAAGQAKWGETSRLTLLLPHGYEGGGPEHSSARPERFLQLVAEGNLRVASPSVADNYYHLLRLQARSPIAVPLVILTPKSLLRAESAAGTLDAMAGGSFAPVIDDPRALDREKVERLILCSGKIYHDLVAHAAYRALERTAIARIELLAPLPAAEINGLIGGYPQLKKILWVQEEPKNMGARAFVRRRLLEGKRDGFDIEYIGRGYRASPSEGYAGQHAVEQERILTTALAE
;
A
#
# COMPACT_ATOMS: atom_id res chain seq x y z
N ALA A 1 7.84 19.20 -15.68
CA ALA A 1 7.44 18.17 -14.68
C ALA A 1 8.63 17.67 -13.89
N PHE A 2 9.77 17.33 -14.52
CA PHE A 2 10.91 16.70 -13.84
C PHE A 2 11.44 17.51 -12.64
N THR A 3 11.58 18.82 -12.76
CA THR A 3 12.04 19.68 -11.65
C THR A 3 10.94 20.10 -10.67
N GLY A 4 9.68 19.98 -11.07
CA GLY A 4 8.55 20.45 -10.27
C GLY A 4 7.89 19.39 -9.38
N GLN A 5 8.21 18.11 -9.59
CA GLN A 5 7.59 17.00 -8.85
C GLN A 5 8.56 16.46 -7.79
N GLY A 6 8.17 16.54 -6.51
CA GLY A 6 9.00 16.09 -5.38
C GLY A 6 9.41 14.62 -5.46
N ILE A 7 8.59 13.77 -6.06
CA ILE A 7 8.87 12.36 -6.26
C ILE A 7 10.21 12.10 -6.98
N VAL A 8 10.63 13.01 -7.86
CA VAL A 8 11.90 12.85 -8.61
C VAL A 8 13.10 12.86 -7.66
N SER A 9 13.13 13.80 -6.70
CA SER A 9 14.17 13.86 -5.67
C SER A 9 14.15 12.64 -4.77
N GLU A 10 12.96 12.18 -4.39
CA GLU A 10 12.78 11.02 -3.53
C GLU A 10 13.30 9.74 -4.21
N VAL A 11 12.99 9.56 -5.51
CA VAL A 11 13.47 8.42 -6.31
C VAL A 11 14.99 8.44 -6.45
N PHE A 12 15.61 9.59 -6.73
CA PHE A 12 17.07 9.70 -6.79
C PHE A 12 17.73 9.38 -5.45
N ASN A 13 17.10 9.79 -4.34
CA ASN A 13 17.62 9.45 -3.02
C ASN A 13 17.66 7.93 -2.76
N MET A 14 16.80 7.16 -3.42
CA MET A 14 16.70 5.70 -3.23
C MET A 14 17.73 4.90 -4.05
N GLN A 15 18.33 5.47 -5.08
CA GLN A 15 19.12 4.76 -6.10
C GLN A 15 20.23 3.84 -5.57
N SER A 16 20.79 4.15 -4.40
CA SER A 16 21.91 3.39 -3.79
C SER A 16 21.58 2.92 -2.37
N LEU A 17 20.30 2.94 -1.98
CA LEU A 17 19.90 2.46 -0.66
C LEU A 17 19.70 0.94 -0.69
N PRO A 18 20.24 0.20 0.29
CA PRO A 18 20.03 -1.25 0.37
C PRO A 18 18.57 -1.65 0.32
N GLY A 19 18.21 -2.55 -0.61
CA GLY A 19 16.85 -3.00 -0.82
C GLY A 19 16.01 -2.14 -1.78
N TYR A 20 16.55 -1.01 -2.26
CA TYR A 20 15.94 -0.14 -3.28
C TYR A 20 16.78 -0.04 -4.56
N GLU A 21 17.91 -0.67 -4.58
CA GLU A 21 18.82 -0.76 -5.73
C GLU A 21 18.17 -1.54 -6.87
N THR A 22 18.19 -0.96 -8.09
CA THR A 22 17.66 -1.57 -9.31
C THR A 22 18.76 -1.98 -10.30
N GLY A 23 20.03 -1.86 -9.90
CA GLY A 23 21.19 -2.01 -10.79
C GLY A 23 21.37 -0.84 -11.75
N GLY A 24 20.86 0.32 -11.36
CA GLY A 24 20.89 1.59 -12.10
C GLY A 24 19.70 1.77 -13.05
N THR A 25 19.15 2.99 -13.05
CA THR A 25 18.10 3.44 -13.95
C THR A 25 18.63 4.46 -14.94
N ILE A 26 18.28 4.34 -16.22
CA ILE A 26 18.57 5.39 -17.19
C ILE A 26 17.35 6.31 -17.27
N HIS A 27 17.52 7.53 -16.75
CA HIS A 27 16.49 8.56 -16.79
C HIS A 27 16.62 9.34 -18.10
N LEU A 28 15.56 9.36 -18.91
CA LEU A 28 15.50 10.12 -20.15
C LEU A 28 14.51 11.27 -19.99
N ILE A 29 15.02 12.51 -19.96
CA ILE A 29 14.18 13.71 -20.01
C ILE A 29 13.92 14.05 -21.49
N ALA A 30 12.71 13.83 -21.97
CA ALA A 30 12.25 14.34 -23.26
C ALA A 30 11.96 15.85 -23.13
N ASN A 31 13.02 16.66 -23.14
CA ASN A 31 12.99 18.09 -22.85
C ASN A 31 12.60 18.90 -24.09
N ASN A 32 11.32 19.09 -24.30
CA ASN A 32 10.80 19.93 -25.40
C ASN A 32 10.78 21.43 -25.06
N GLN A 33 11.37 21.87 -23.96
CA GLN A 33 11.54 23.25 -23.50
C GLN A 33 10.24 24.01 -23.21
N ILE A 34 9.12 23.32 -23.10
CA ILE A 34 7.82 23.91 -22.75
C ILE A 34 7.00 22.92 -21.92
N GLY A 35 6.24 23.42 -20.94
CA GLY A 35 5.29 22.65 -20.16
C GLY A 35 3.88 23.16 -20.34
N PHE A 36 3.07 22.60 -21.27
CA PHE A 36 1.81 23.18 -21.72
C PHE A 36 2.05 24.58 -22.30
N THR A 37 1.85 25.65 -21.51
CA THR A 37 2.15 27.06 -21.87
C THR A 37 3.25 27.66 -20.99
N THR A 38 3.91 26.88 -20.15
CA THR A 38 4.91 27.33 -19.17
C THR A 38 6.30 27.31 -19.78
N ASP A 39 6.96 28.45 -19.83
CA ASP A 39 8.34 28.56 -20.26
C ASP A 39 9.34 28.03 -19.22
N PRO A 40 10.57 27.72 -19.62
CA PRO A 40 11.63 27.28 -18.68
C PRO A 40 11.88 28.26 -17.54
N SER A 41 11.78 29.58 -17.78
CA SER A 41 11.93 30.66 -16.79
C SER A 41 10.87 30.63 -15.69
N ASP A 42 9.67 30.16 -16.03
CA ASP A 42 8.55 30.02 -15.09
C ASP A 42 8.51 28.67 -14.40
N ALA A 43 9.17 27.66 -15.01
CA ALA A 43 9.12 26.28 -14.57
C ALA A 43 10.23 25.91 -13.58
N ARG A 44 11.37 26.60 -13.59
CA ARG A 44 12.54 26.25 -12.77
C ARG A 44 13.50 27.41 -12.59
N SER A 45 14.19 27.40 -11.45
CA SER A 45 15.25 28.40 -11.13
C SER A 45 16.62 28.03 -11.72
N THR A 46 16.78 26.82 -12.26
CA THR A 46 18.04 26.32 -12.80
C THR A 46 18.04 26.37 -14.32
N ARG A 47 19.26 26.36 -14.92
CA ARG A 47 19.40 26.40 -16.38
C ARG A 47 18.83 25.16 -17.06
N TYR A 48 19.10 23.98 -16.52
CA TYR A 48 18.65 22.71 -17.11
C TYR A 48 17.60 22.01 -16.25
N ALA A 49 16.70 21.31 -16.89
CA ALA A 49 15.70 20.49 -16.18
C ALA A 49 16.33 19.37 -15.36
N SER A 50 17.49 18.90 -15.80
CA SER A 50 18.30 17.84 -15.19
C SER A 50 19.14 18.28 -13.97
N ASP A 51 19.25 19.58 -13.69
CA ASP A 51 20.14 20.10 -12.62
C ASP A 51 19.84 19.52 -11.23
N LEU A 52 18.61 19.07 -10.98
CA LEU A 52 18.23 18.38 -9.75
C LEU A 52 19.08 17.15 -9.47
N ALA A 53 19.43 16.39 -10.52
CA ALA A 53 20.19 15.14 -10.38
C ALA A 53 21.64 15.35 -9.92
N LYS A 54 22.18 16.56 -10.04
CA LYS A 54 23.55 16.89 -9.56
C LYS A 54 23.73 16.66 -8.07
N GLY A 55 22.70 16.90 -7.27
CA GLY A 55 22.74 16.68 -5.82
C GLY A 55 22.79 15.21 -5.40
N PHE A 56 22.61 14.28 -6.34
CA PHE A 56 22.57 12.83 -6.11
C PHE A 56 23.72 12.08 -6.79
N ASP A 57 24.76 12.80 -7.25
CA ASP A 57 25.92 12.21 -7.95
C ASP A 57 25.54 11.37 -9.18
N VAL A 58 24.45 11.76 -9.88
CA VAL A 58 24.02 11.11 -11.11
C VAL A 58 24.70 11.81 -12.29
N PRO A 59 25.43 11.10 -13.17
CA PRO A 59 26.00 11.70 -14.37
C PRO A 59 24.89 12.15 -15.32
N ILE A 60 25.07 13.35 -15.87
CA ILE A 60 24.10 14.00 -16.75
C ILE A 60 24.74 14.20 -18.13
N VAL A 61 24.08 13.71 -19.17
CA VAL A 61 24.45 13.96 -20.56
C VAL A 61 23.40 14.86 -21.20
N HIS A 62 23.79 16.05 -21.60
CA HIS A 62 22.94 16.94 -22.41
C HIS A 62 23.19 16.63 -23.89
N VAL A 63 22.13 16.34 -24.64
CA VAL A 63 22.22 16.04 -26.06
C VAL A 63 21.15 16.76 -26.86
N ASN A 64 21.54 17.29 -28.03
CA ASN A 64 20.59 17.88 -28.97
C ASN A 64 19.78 16.79 -29.67
N ALA A 65 18.46 16.84 -29.54
CA ALA A 65 17.55 15.87 -30.16
C ALA A 65 17.60 15.83 -31.71
N ASP A 66 18.12 16.86 -32.36
CA ASP A 66 18.31 16.88 -33.80
C ASP A 66 19.59 16.13 -34.28
N ASP A 67 20.52 15.84 -33.35
CA ASP A 67 21.74 15.06 -33.68
C ASP A 67 21.57 13.59 -33.30
N VAL A 68 21.11 12.78 -34.26
CA VAL A 68 20.83 11.35 -34.07
C VAL A 68 22.06 10.58 -33.61
N ASP A 69 23.24 10.85 -34.19
CA ASP A 69 24.48 10.14 -33.84
C ASP A 69 24.90 10.45 -32.40
N ALA A 70 24.80 11.73 -31.98
CA ALA A 70 25.06 12.14 -30.61
C ALA A 70 24.03 11.52 -29.62
N CYS A 71 22.76 11.40 -30.01
CA CYS A 71 21.74 10.74 -29.22
C CYS A 71 22.06 9.25 -28.99
N ILE A 72 22.48 8.53 -30.04
CA ILE A 72 22.89 7.14 -29.95
C ILE A 72 24.13 7.01 -29.04
N ALA A 73 25.14 7.87 -29.21
CA ALA A 73 26.32 7.88 -28.37
C ALA A 73 26.00 8.15 -26.89
N ALA A 74 25.07 9.08 -26.60
CA ALA A 74 24.61 9.35 -25.25
C ALA A 74 23.94 8.13 -24.58
N VAL A 75 23.12 7.40 -25.36
CA VAL A 75 22.48 6.16 -24.87
C VAL A 75 23.51 5.08 -24.58
N HIS A 76 24.50 4.88 -25.48
CA HIS A 76 25.57 3.91 -25.26
C HIS A 76 26.38 4.26 -24.00
N LEU A 77 26.75 5.53 -23.83
CA LEU A 77 27.48 6.00 -22.66
C LEU A 77 26.69 5.73 -21.35
N ALA A 78 25.40 6.01 -21.34
CA ALA A 78 24.55 5.77 -20.18
C ALA A 78 24.40 4.27 -19.87
N ILE A 79 24.26 3.42 -20.92
CA ILE A 79 24.22 1.96 -20.76
C ILE A 79 25.54 1.42 -20.21
N ASP A 80 26.68 1.88 -20.75
CA ASP A 80 27.99 1.43 -20.31
C ASP A 80 28.28 1.87 -18.88
N PHE A 81 27.91 3.10 -18.51
CA PHE A 81 27.98 3.57 -17.14
C PHE A 81 27.14 2.69 -16.18
N ARG A 82 25.87 2.44 -16.54
CA ARG A 82 24.99 1.57 -15.77
C ARG A 82 25.58 0.17 -15.59
N ARG A 83 26.10 -0.42 -16.66
CA ARG A 83 26.72 -1.76 -16.64
C ARG A 83 27.99 -1.82 -15.77
N ALA A 84 28.81 -0.77 -15.84
CA ALA A 84 30.07 -0.72 -15.11
C ALA A 84 29.88 -0.47 -13.60
N PHE A 85 28.92 0.36 -13.23
CA PHE A 85 28.79 0.87 -11.87
C PHE A 85 27.49 0.45 -11.16
N GLY A 86 26.47 -0.09 -11.87
CA GLY A 86 25.18 -0.42 -11.29
C GLY A 86 24.43 0.80 -10.75
N ARG A 87 24.72 2.02 -11.27
CA ARG A 87 24.18 3.30 -10.80
C ARG A 87 23.34 3.98 -11.88
N ASP A 88 22.54 4.94 -11.44
CA ASP A 88 21.69 5.75 -12.33
C ASP A 88 22.51 6.64 -13.24
N ALA A 89 21.98 6.88 -14.45
CA ALA A 89 22.48 7.86 -15.40
C ALA A 89 21.31 8.65 -15.99
N LEU A 90 21.55 9.91 -16.35
CA LEU A 90 20.51 10.77 -16.87
C LEU A 90 20.90 11.36 -18.24
N ILE A 91 19.98 11.27 -19.18
CA ILE A 91 20.06 11.91 -20.50
C ILE A 91 19.03 13.03 -20.57
N ASP A 92 19.48 14.28 -20.71
CA ASP A 92 18.63 15.44 -20.98
C ASP A 92 18.59 15.63 -22.51
N LEU A 93 17.55 15.06 -23.17
CA LEU A 93 17.33 15.13 -24.59
C LEU A 93 16.64 16.45 -24.93
N ILE A 94 17.42 17.44 -25.32
CA ILE A 94 16.99 18.80 -25.57
C ILE A 94 16.43 18.91 -26.99
N GLY A 95 15.12 19.05 -27.09
CA GLY A 95 14.40 19.17 -28.34
C GLY A 95 13.35 20.30 -28.30
N TYR A 96 12.30 20.13 -29.06
CA TYR A 96 11.17 21.06 -29.13
C TYR A 96 9.88 20.32 -29.43
N ARG A 97 8.75 20.95 -29.15
CA ARG A 97 7.41 20.45 -29.50
C ARG A 97 6.89 21.16 -30.75
N ARG A 98 6.69 20.42 -31.83
CA ARG A 98 6.25 20.97 -33.13
C ARG A 98 4.78 21.36 -33.16
N PHE A 99 3.94 20.62 -32.47
CA PHE A 99 2.49 20.83 -32.40
C PHE A 99 2.08 21.22 -30.99
N GLY A 100 0.82 21.59 -30.78
CA GLY A 100 0.25 21.82 -29.47
C GLY A 100 0.30 20.58 -28.58
N HIS A 101 -0.02 20.70 -27.29
CA HIS A 101 -0.08 19.57 -26.37
C HIS A 101 -1.24 18.60 -26.73
N ASN A 102 -2.24 19.11 -27.45
CA ASN A 102 -3.31 18.37 -28.11
C ASN A 102 -3.72 19.06 -29.40
N GLU A 103 -4.72 18.52 -30.10
CA GLU A 103 -5.18 18.98 -31.41
C GLU A 103 -5.83 20.37 -31.39
N GLN A 104 -6.25 20.88 -30.23
CA GLN A 104 -6.95 22.16 -30.07
C GLN A 104 -6.02 23.29 -29.58
N ASP A 105 -4.78 22.94 -29.18
CA ASP A 105 -3.82 23.89 -28.65
C ASP A 105 -2.98 24.53 -29.75
N GLU A 106 -2.91 25.86 -29.79
CA GLU A 106 -2.07 26.65 -30.69
C GLU A 106 -0.91 27.29 -29.91
N PRO A 107 0.32 26.74 -29.99
CA PRO A 107 1.46 27.27 -29.23
C PRO A 107 1.82 28.70 -29.53
N ALA A 108 1.47 29.22 -30.72
CA ALA A 108 1.76 30.61 -31.11
C ALA A 108 1.01 31.66 -30.25
N TYR A 109 -0.05 31.26 -29.55
CA TYR A 109 -0.78 32.18 -28.68
C TYR A 109 0.06 32.63 -27.47
N THR A 110 0.93 31.78 -26.96
CA THR A 110 1.75 32.06 -25.76
C THR A 110 3.24 32.14 -26.07
N GLN A 111 3.75 31.36 -27.02
CA GLN A 111 5.17 31.32 -27.43
C GLN A 111 5.35 31.59 -28.93
N PRO A 112 4.96 32.79 -29.44
CA PRO A 112 4.96 33.06 -30.88
C PRO A 112 6.35 32.95 -31.51
N GLN A 113 7.39 33.46 -30.87
CA GLN A 113 8.76 33.41 -31.41
C GLN A 113 9.30 31.99 -31.52
N MET A 114 9.01 31.13 -30.52
CA MET A 114 9.39 29.72 -30.53
C MET A 114 8.62 28.98 -31.64
N ALA A 115 7.32 29.19 -31.75
CA ALA A 115 6.46 28.61 -32.76
C ALA A 115 6.94 28.93 -34.19
N ASP A 116 7.29 30.21 -34.45
CA ASP A 116 7.82 30.65 -35.76
C ASP A 116 9.14 29.97 -36.12
N ARG A 117 10.06 29.86 -35.13
CA ARG A 117 11.33 29.14 -35.34
C ARG A 117 11.10 27.68 -35.63
N ILE A 118 10.23 27.00 -34.87
CA ILE A 118 9.92 25.58 -35.05
C ILE A 118 9.26 25.34 -36.40
N LYS A 119 8.36 26.21 -36.83
CA LYS A 119 7.65 26.08 -38.13
C LYS A 119 8.61 26.06 -39.31
N SER A 120 9.67 26.86 -39.28
CA SER A 120 10.69 26.94 -40.33
C SER A 120 11.83 25.92 -40.18
N HIS A 121 11.93 25.21 -39.03
CA HIS A 121 13.00 24.26 -38.75
C HIS A 121 12.72 22.91 -39.40
N PRO A 122 13.68 22.26 -40.11
CA PRO A 122 13.51 20.92 -40.66
C PRO A 122 13.24 19.89 -39.54
N THR A 123 12.55 18.81 -39.88
CA THR A 123 12.39 17.70 -38.94
C THR A 123 13.71 16.96 -38.72
N VAL A 124 13.89 16.32 -37.56
CA VAL A 124 15.07 15.48 -37.28
C VAL A 124 15.25 14.39 -38.36
N ARG A 125 14.17 13.82 -38.86
CA ARG A 125 14.19 12.86 -39.97
C ARG A 125 14.82 13.46 -41.23
N GLU A 126 14.44 14.69 -41.60
CA GLU A 126 14.99 15.37 -42.77
C GLU A 126 16.45 15.71 -42.58
N LEU A 127 16.82 16.24 -41.44
CA LEU A 127 18.22 16.56 -41.09
C LEU A 127 19.11 15.33 -41.20
N PHE A 128 18.69 14.21 -40.60
CA PHE A 128 19.47 12.96 -40.62
C PHE A 128 19.51 12.30 -42.00
N ALA A 129 18.37 12.26 -42.72
CA ALA A 129 18.33 11.72 -44.06
C ALA A 129 19.28 12.51 -45.01
N ASN A 130 19.27 13.84 -44.95
CA ASN A 130 20.16 14.70 -45.72
C ASN A 130 21.64 14.45 -45.37
N LYS A 131 21.95 14.30 -44.06
CA LYS A 131 23.30 13.93 -43.61
C LYS A 131 23.78 12.62 -44.23
N LEU A 132 22.97 11.56 -44.19
CA LEU A 132 23.31 10.25 -44.72
C LEU A 132 23.44 10.27 -46.27
N VAL A 133 22.59 11.03 -46.94
CA VAL A 133 22.68 11.20 -48.41
C VAL A 133 23.97 11.94 -48.80
N ASN A 134 24.32 13.01 -48.08
CA ASN A 134 25.55 13.75 -48.34
C ASN A 134 26.82 12.94 -48.05
N GLN A 135 26.73 11.98 -47.11
CA GLN A 135 27.81 11.03 -46.81
C GLN A 135 27.86 9.83 -47.79
N GLY A 136 26.93 9.72 -48.73
CA GLY A 136 26.85 8.59 -49.64
C GLY A 136 26.41 7.26 -49.01
N VAL A 137 25.91 7.28 -47.79
CA VAL A 137 25.43 6.10 -47.06
C VAL A 137 24.04 5.68 -47.55
N LEU A 138 23.21 6.65 -47.93
CA LEU A 138 21.83 6.44 -48.37
C LEU A 138 21.54 7.24 -49.64
N SER A 139 20.77 6.67 -50.59
CA SER A 139 20.27 7.46 -51.72
C SER A 139 19.01 8.23 -51.35
N ALA A 140 18.79 9.38 -52.03
CA ALA A 140 17.59 10.18 -51.80
C ALA A 140 16.29 9.40 -52.07
N ASP A 141 16.32 8.51 -53.11
CA ASP A 141 15.18 7.65 -53.47
C ASP A 141 14.87 6.64 -52.35
N ARG A 142 15.92 6.00 -51.81
CA ARG A 142 15.74 5.06 -50.69
C ARG A 142 15.21 5.75 -49.45
N ALA A 143 15.67 6.98 -49.15
CA ALA A 143 15.16 7.77 -48.03
C ALA A 143 13.64 8.04 -48.19
N ARG A 144 13.17 8.36 -49.40
CA ARG A 144 11.74 8.54 -49.65
C ARG A 144 10.96 7.23 -49.50
N ALA A 145 11.44 6.14 -50.11
CA ALA A 145 10.79 4.84 -50.00
C ALA A 145 10.62 4.38 -48.55
N MET A 146 11.60 4.62 -47.66
CA MET A 146 11.50 4.30 -46.23
C MET A 146 10.37 5.05 -45.54
N VAL A 147 10.07 6.30 -45.91
CA VAL A 147 8.94 7.07 -45.37
C VAL A 147 7.61 6.47 -45.82
N GLU A 148 7.51 6.09 -47.09
CA GLU A 148 6.32 5.47 -47.65
C GLU A 148 6.03 4.10 -47.00
N GLU A 149 7.05 3.26 -46.86
CA GLU A 149 6.98 1.97 -46.15
C GLU A 149 6.53 2.11 -44.70
N ALA A 150 7.06 3.12 -43.98
CA ALA A 150 6.66 3.40 -42.60
C ALA A 150 5.21 3.89 -42.52
N THR A 151 4.80 4.76 -43.43
CA THR A 151 3.44 5.28 -43.51
C THR A 151 2.43 4.19 -43.76
N GLN A 152 2.74 3.29 -44.70
CA GLN A 152 1.89 2.16 -45.03
C GLN A 152 1.71 1.23 -43.81
N ARG A 153 2.81 0.86 -43.14
CA ARG A 153 2.73 0.03 -41.90
C ARG A 153 1.86 0.66 -40.81
N LEU A 154 1.94 1.99 -40.62
CA LEU A 154 1.08 2.70 -39.66
C LEU A 154 -0.40 2.67 -40.08
N GLN A 155 -0.70 2.80 -41.36
CA GLN A 155 -2.07 2.69 -41.87
C GLN A 155 -2.65 1.30 -41.67
N GLU A 156 -1.88 0.25 -42.00
CA GLU A 156 -2.26 -1.15 -41.79
C GLU A 156 -2.54 -1.42 -40.29
N ALA A 157 -1.65 -0.99 -39.38
CA ALA A 157 -1.84 -1.12 -37.96
C ALA A 157 -3.09 -0.36 -37.45
N ARG A 158 -3.36 0.84 -37.99
CA ARG A 158 -4.57 1.61 -37.64
C ARG A 158 -5.85 0.87 -38.06
N HIS A 159 -5.88 0.24 -39.23
CA HIS A 159 -7.02 -0.57 -39.68
C HIS A 159 -7.24 -1.77 -38.76
N ALA A 160 -6.19 -2.53 -38.47
CA ALA A 160 -6.26 -3.70 -37.59
C ALA A 160 -6.77 -3.36 -36.18
N VAL A 161 -6.32 -2.22 -35.57
CA VAL A 161 -6.77 -1.77 -34.28
C VAL A 161 -8.24 -1.33 -34.30
N LYS A 162 -8.71 -0.68 -35.37
CA LYS A 162 -10.10 -0.25 -35.48
C LYS A 162 -11.06 -1.44 -35.47
N ASP A 163 -10.70 -2.53 -36.12
CA ASP A 163 -11.48 -3.76 -36.17
C ASP A 163 -11.45 -4.49 -34.80
N ALA A 164 -10.30 -4.49 -34.14
CA ALA A 164 -10.15 -5.10 -32.81
C ALA A 164 -10.91 -4.32 -31.71
N LEU A 165 -10.91 -2.99 -31.73
CA LEU A 165 -11.63 -2.17 -30.76
C LEU A 165 -13.15 -2.35 -30.84
N ALA A 166 -13.70 -2.60 -32.02
CA ALA A 166 -15.12 -2.89 -32.20
C ALA A 166 -15.56 -4.19 -31.49
N SER A 167 -14.64 -5.13 -31.25
CA SER A 167 -14.89 -6.41 -30.59
C SER A 167 -14.59 -6.42 -29.07
N HIS A 168 -13.95 -5.40 -28.49
CA HIS A 168 -13.41 -5.40 -27.12
C HIS A 168 -14.16 -4.49 -26.13
N ILE A 169 -15.32 -3.94 -26.47
CA ILE A 169 -16.15 -3.16 -25.51
C ILE A 169 -16.98 -4.11 -24.66
N HIS A 170 -16.34 -4.98 -23.92
CA HIS A 170 -16.96 -5.67 -22.80
C HIS A 170 -16.01 -5.59 -21.62
N GLY A 171 -16.24 -4.59 -20.76
CA GLY A 171 -15.57 -4.50 -19.48
C GLY A 171 -15.72 -5.83 -18.73
N ARG A 172 -14.63 -6.36 -18.22
CA ARG A 172 -14.58 -7.56 -17.40
C ARG A 172 -15.44 -7.30 -16.16
N LYS A 173 -16.68 -7.83 -16.14
CA LYS A 173 -17.49 -7.82 -14.90
C LYS A 173 -16.75 -8.65 -13.87
N MET A 174 -16.08 -8.01 -12.94
CA MET A 174 -15.62 -8.69 -11.74
C MET A 174 -16.85 -9.00 -10.88
N SER A 175 -17.18 -10.26 -10.76
CA SER A 175 -18.24 -10.76 -9.88
C SER A 175 -17.81 -10.56 -8.42
N GLY A 176 -18.48 -9.64 -7.72
CA GLY A 176 -18.09 -9.14 -6.40
C GLY A 176 -18.50 -9.99 -5.20
N SER A 177 -18.46 -11.32 -5.25
CA SER A 177 -18.94 -12.11 -4.09
C SER A 177 -17.91 -12.99 -3.39
N ASN A 178 -16.66 -13.06 -3.85
CA ASN A 178 -15.66 -13.89 -3.16
C ASN A 178 -14.37 -13.14 -2.93
N THR A 179 -14.27 -12.51 -1.79
CA THR A 179 -13.20 -11.57 -1.39
C THR A 179 -11.80 -12.16 -1.47
N PHE A 180 -11.64 -13.45 -1.15
CA PHE A 180 -10.35 -14.15 -1.16
C PHE A 180 -10.37 -15.44 -2.01
N GLY A 181 -11.30 -15.53 -2.97
CA GLY A 181 -11.37 -16.65 -3.92
C GLY A 181 -11.71 -18.00 -3.31
N GLY A 182 -12.40 -18.04 -2.16
CA GLY A 182 -12.72 -19.29 -1.46
C GLY A 182 -11.50 -20.00 -0.89
N THR A 183 -10.40 -19.27 -0.66
CA THR A 183 -9.16 -19.83 -0.14
C THR A 183 -9.37 -20.43 1.24
N VAL A 184 -9.17 -21.74 1.35
CA VAL A 184 -9.07 -22.42 2.63
C VAL A 184 -7.59 -22.64 2.93
N LEU A 185 -7.13 -22.05 4.02
CA LEU A 185 -5.75 -22.23 4.47
C LEU A 185 -5.59 -23.55 5.20
N PRO A 186 -4.49 -24.29 5.02
CA PRO A 186 -4.23 -25.48 5.80
C PRO A 186 -4.09 -25.11 7.29
N SER A 187 -4.67 -25.95 8.15
CA SER A 187 -4.46 -25.85 9.60
C SER A 187 -2.98 -26.03 9.93
N MET A 188 -2.55 -25.40 11.01
CA MET A 188 -1.17 -25.49 11.48
C MET A 188 -1.10 -26.38 12.72
N ASN A 189 0.00 -27.12 12.85
CA ASN A 189 0.22 -27.88 14.08
C ASN A 189 0.65 -26.93 15.21
N ARG A 190 0.00 -27.04 16.38
CA ARG A 190 0.33 -26.24 17.57
C ARG A 190 1.81 -26.39 17.96
N ALA A 191 2.36 -27.62 17.91
CA ALA A 191 3.77 -27.86 18.23
C ALA A 191 4.72 -27.15 17.25
N THR A 192 4.35 -27.05 15.99
CA THR A 192 5.10 -26.28 14.98
C THR A 192 5.11 -24.79 15.30
N LEU A 193 3.97 -24.22 15.71
CA LEU A 193 3.89 -22.81 16.11
C LEU A 193 4.76 -22.51 17.33
N VAL A 194 4.80 -23.42 18.32
CA VAL A 194 5.68 -23.29 19.49
C VAL A 194 7.14 -23.37 19.05
N ALA A 195 7.53 -24.36 18.25
CA ALA A 195 8.90 -24.51 17.76
C ALA A 195 9.37 -23.28 16.96
N TRP A 196 8.50 -22.70 16.13
CA TRP A 196 8.83 -21.44 15.44
C TRP A 196 8.97 -20.28 16.43
N SER A 197 8.12 -20.18 17.45
CA SER A 197 8.24 -19.10 18.44
C SER A 197 9.58 -19.14 19.18
N GLU A 198 10.11 -20.33 19.45
CA GLU A 198 11.44 -20.55 20.02
C GLU A 198 12.55 -20.17 19.03
N ALA A 199 12.47 -20.65 17.78
CA ALA A 199 13.43 -20.35 16.73
C ALA A 199 13.52 -18.85 16.42
N LEU A 200 12.40 -18.12 16.46
CA LEU A 200 12.32 -16.68 16.22
C LEU A 200 12.97 -15.82 17.32
N THR A 201 13.24 -16.40 18.48
CA THR A 201 13.93 -15.74 19.59
C THR A 201 15.37 -16.22 19.79
N ALA A 202 15.76 -17.27 19.07
CA ALA A 202 17.10 -17.85 19.14
C ALA A 202 18.14 -16.97 18.41
N VAL A 203 19.35 -16.97 18.94
CA VAL A 203 20.51 -16.32 18.33
C VAL A 203 21.64 -17.34 18.09
N PRO A 204 22.50 -17.15 17.07
CA PRO A 204 23.61 -18.07 16.82
C PRO A 204 24.64 -18.03 17.95
N PRO A 205 25.46 -19.10 18.09
CA PRO A 205 26.55 -19.14 19.06
C PRO A 205 27.49 -17.93 18.91
N GLY A 206 27.83 -17.30 20.04
CA GLY A 206 28.70 -16.12 20.07
C GLY A 206 28.01 -14.79 19.80
N PHE A 207 26.73 -14.75 19.44
CA PHE A 207 25.97 -13.53 19.24
C PHE A 207 25.51 -12.93 20.58
N THR A 208 25.79 -11.64 20.77
CA THR A 208 25.39 -10.90 21.99
C THR A 208 24.12 -10.12 21.74
N LEU A 209 23.00 -10.58 22.29
CA LEU A 209 21.74 -9.84 22.22
C LEU A 209 21.60 -8.85 23.37
N ASN A 210 21.04 -7.66 23.11
CA ASN A 210 20.72 -6.69 24.15
C ASN A 210 19.92 -7.34 25.29
N ARG A 211 20.36 -7.15 26.57
CA ARG A 211 19.79 -7.82 27.74
C ARG A 211 18.27 -7.57 27.91
N LYS A 212 17.80 -6.34 27.66
CA LYS A 212 16.37 -6.02 27.78
C LYS A 212 15.53 -6.76 26.74
N LEU A 213 16.06 -6.85 25.51
CA LEU A 213 15.40 -7.56 24.41
C LEU A 213 15.39 -9.06 24.66
N ARG A 214 16.49 -9.65 25.14
CA ARG A 214 16.57 -11.05 25.54
C ARG A 214 15.48 -11.39 26.58
N ASN A 215 15.40 -10.62 27.67
CA ASN A 215 14.41 -10.82 28.72
C ASN A 215 12.97 -10.67 28.21
N GLN A 216 12.74 -9.82 27.21
CA GLN A 216 11.43 -9.67 26.58
C GLN A 216 11.06 -10.91 25.77
N PHE A 217 12.00 -11.44 25.00
CA PHE A 217 11.78 -12.63 24.18
C PHE A 217 11.62 -13.90 25.03
N GLU A 218 12.43 -14.08 26.07
CA GLU A 218 12.28 -15.19 27.00
C GLU A 218 10.88 -15.21 27.63
N ARG A 219 10.38 -14.06 28.08
CA ARG A 219 9.01 -13.94 28.61
C ARG A 219 7.95 -14.23 27.56
N ARG A 220 8.11 -13.72 26.32
CA ARG A 220 7.19 -13.95 25.22
C ARG A 220 7.12 -15.45 24.88
N SER A 221 8.27 -16.09 24.71
CA SER A 221 8.37 -17.51 24.40
C SER A 221 7.76 -18.39 25.51
N ALA A 222 8.04 -18.09 26.77
CA ALA A 222 7.43 -18.79 27.91
C ALA A 222 5.91 -18.60 27.94
N THR A 223 5.40 -17.40 27.69
CA THR A 223 3.94 -17.14 27.65
C THR A 223 3.27 -17.94 26.54
N ILE A 224 3.90 -18.02 25.37
CA ILE A 224 3.38 -18.80 24.23
C ILE A 224 3.39 -20.30 24.57
N ALA A 225 4.48 -20.81 25.11
CA ALA A 225 4.62 -22.25 25.42
C ALA A 225 3.69 -22.69 26.55
N GLU A 226 3.61 -21.93 27.64
CA GLU A 226 2.89 -22.31 28.86
C GLU A 226 1.40 -21.97 28.81
N LYS A 227 1.05 -20.76 28.32
CA LYS A 227 -0.33 -20.26 28.31
C LYS A 227 -1.00 -20.33 26.96
N GLY A 228 -0.23 -20.51 25.87
CA GLY A 228 -0.73 -20.46 24.51
C GLY A 228 -1.19 -19.08 24.07
N THR A 229 -0.85 -18.02 24.82
CA THR A 229 -1.23 -16.64 24.52
C THR A 229 -0.18 -15.99 23.62
N VAL A 230 -0.60 -15.36 22.54
CA VAL A 230 0.27 -14.81 21.49
C VAL A 230 -0.04 -13.32 21.30
N ASP A 231 0.95 -12.45 21.53
CA ASP A 231 0.80 -11.02 21.28
C ASP A 231 0.84 -10.71 19.77
N TRP A 232 0.53 -9.46 19.40
CA TRP A 232 0.42 -9.04 18.00
C TRP A 232 1.70 -9.24 17.20
N GLY A 233 2.85 -8.84 17.76
CA GLY A 233 4.14 -8.98 17.08
C GLY A 233 4.57 -10.43 16.89
N ALA A 234 4.24 -11.30 17.86
CA ALA A 234 4.49 -12.74 17.73
C ALA A 234 3.54 -13.38 16.70
N ALA A 235 2.27 -12.97 16.66
CA ALA A 235 1.30 -13.44 15.66
C ALA A 235 1.74 -13.10 14.23
N GLU A 236 2.24 -11.88 14.02
CA GLU A 236 2.83 -11.46 12.74
C GLU A 236 4.02 -12.32 12.36
N ALA A 237 4.97 -12.51 13.27
CA ALA A 237 6.16 -13.30 13.03
C ALA A 237 5.83 -14.79 12.74
N LEU A 238 4.84 -15.37 13.43
CA LEU A 238 4.35 -16.73 13.17
C LEU A 238 3.62 -16.83 11.82
N ALA A 239 2.88 -15.81 11.41
CA ALA A 239 2.27 -15.76 10.08
C ALA A 239 3.36 -15.77 9.00
N PHE A 240 4.39 -14.94 9.16
CA PHE A 240 5.53 -14.91 8.24
C PHE A 240 6.28 -16.25 8.22
N ALA A 241 6.55 -16.84 9.38
CA ALA A 241 7.19 -18.15 9.46
C ALA A 241 6.41 -19.22 8.69
N SER A 242 5.08 -19.23 8.83
CA SER A 242 4.21 -20.17 8.11
C SER A 242 4.24 -19.98 6.59
N LEU A 243 4.35 -18.75 6.12
CA LEU A 243 4.41 -18.42 4.69
C LEU A 243 5.78 -18.74 4.08
N LEU A 244 6.85 -18.35 4.77
CA LEU A 244 8.23 -18.60 4.34
C LEU A 244 8.52 -20.08 4.21
N THR A 245 8.15 -20.87 5.21
CA THR A 245 8.34 -22.34 5.19
C THR A 245 7.45 -23.04 4.17
N ALA A 246 6.33 -22.42 3.78
CA ALA A 246 5.48 -22.87 2.68
C ALA A 246 5.90 -22.35 1.29
N GLY A 247 7.06 -21.68 1.19
CA GLY A 247 7.64 -21.23 -0.08
C GLY A 247 7.13 -19.88 -0.59
N THR A 248 6.49 -19.06 0.24
CA THR A 248 6.04 -17.72 -0.14
C THR A 248 7.10 -16.68 0.27
N PRO A 249 7.72 -15.96 -0.67
CA PRO A 249 8.64 -14.88 -0.35
C PRO A 249 7.91 -13.71 0.34
N ILE A 250 8.62 -13.01 1.23
CA ILE A 250 8.07 -11.86 1.94
C ILE A 250 9.06 -10.70 1.84
N ARG A 251 8.53 -9.52 1.48
CA ARG A 251 9.22 -8.24 1.56
C ARG A 251 8.43 -7.30 2.46
N LEU A 252 9.06 -6.80 3.51
CA LEU A 252 8.48 -5.84 4.46
C LEU A 252 9.37 -4.61 4.54
N THR A 253 8.84 -3.45 4.21
CA THR A 253 9.53 -2.17 4.29
C THR A 253 8.71 -1.12 5.02
N GLY A 254 9.35 -0.05 5.45
CA GLY A 254 8.72 1.07 6.14
C GLY A 254 9.70 1.77 7.08
N GLN A 255 9.31 2.91 7.61
CA GLN A 255 10.11 3.66 8.58
C GLN A 255 10.13 2.89 9.91
N ASP A 256 11.33 2.66 10.46
CA ASP A 256 11.54 1.89 11.70
C ASP A 256 10.99 0.44 11.66
N THR A 257 10.72 -0.13 10.50
CA THR A 257 9.98 -1.40 10.38
C THR A 257 10.75 -2.61 10.92
N GLU A 258 12.08 -2.60 10.90
CA GLU A 258 12.92 -3.68 11.44
C GLU A 258 12.66 -3.91 12.94
N ARG A 259 12.40 -2.85 13.68
CA ARG A 259 12.03 -2.85 15.10
C ARG A 259 10.50 -2.82 15.28
N GLY A 260 9.80 -2.19 14.36
CA GLY A 260 8.46 -1.66 14.48
C GLY A 260 8.46 -0.32 15.21
N THR A 261 7.70 0.67 14.71
CA THR A 261 7.60 2.02 15.33
C THR A 261 7.31 1.95 16.83
N PHE A 262 6.46 1.03 17.24
CA PHE A 262 6.05 0.84 18.64
C PHE A 262 6.87 -0.22 19.38
N SER A 263 8.06 -0.61 18.88
CA SER A 263 8.94 -1.66 19.46
C SER A 263 8.21 -2.98 19.69
N HIS A 264 7.37 -3.39 18.76
CA HIS A 264 6.54 -4.61 18.86
C HIS A 264 7.12 -5.78 18.08
N ARG A 265 7.87 -5.52 17.00
CA ARG A 265 8.36 -6.53 16.04
C ARG A 265 9.73 -7.07 16.41
N HIS A 266 10.76 -6.22 16.40
CA HIS A 266 12.16 -6.62 16.60
C HIS A 266 12.57 -7.81 15.71
N ALA A 267 12.39 -7.69 14.40
CA ALA A 267 12.71 -8.74 13.44
C ALA A 267 14.20 -8.82 13.09
N VAL A 268 14.96 -7.77 13.39
CA VAL A 268 16.41 -7.67 13.15
C VAL A 268 17.13 -7.46 14.47
N PHE A 269 18.08 -8.35 14.76
CA PHE A 269 18.91 -8.30 15.97
C PHE A 269 20.27 -7.72 15.64
N HIS A 270 20.79 -6.89 16.53
CA HIS A 270 22.09 -6.26 16.43
C HIS A 270 22.97 -6.71 17.58
N ASP A 271 24.17 -7.21 17.25
CA ASP A 271 25.21 -7.54 18.23
C ASP A 271 26.02 -6.27 18.55
N PRO A 272 25.99 -5.77 19.79
CA PRO A 272 26.74 -4.57 20.15
C PRO A 272 28.26 -4.76 20.23
N VAL A 273 28.74 -6.01 20.26
CA VAL A 273 30.16 -6.37 20.37
C VAL A 273 30.72 -6.70 18.98
N ALA A 274 30.14 -7.68 18.31
CA ALA A 274 30.60 -8.14 17.00
C ALA A 274 30.10 -7.27 15.83
N ARG A 275 29.15 -6.34 16.08
CA ARG A 275 28.46 -5.54 15.05
C ARG A 275 27.76 -6.40 13.98
N ALA A 276 27.46 -7.65 14.30
CA ALA A 276 26.76 -8.56 13.44
C ALA A 276 25.24 -8.29 13.47
N ILE A 277 24.56 -8.66 12.40
CA ILE A 277 23.11 -8.60 12.28
C ILE A 277 22.60 -10.04 12.16
N TRP A 278 21.49 -10.33 12.85
CA TRP A 278 20.80 -11.60 12.76
C TRP A 278 19.30 -11.39 12.54
N ILE A 279 18.75 -12.07 11.56
CA ILE A 279 17.32 -12.00 11.19
C ILE A 279 16.73 -13.41 11.32
N PRO A 280 16.08 -13.75 12.45
CA PRO A 280 15.62 -15.11 12.70
C PRO A 280 14.70 -15.68 11.61
N LEU A 281 13.83 -14.83 11.02
CA LEU A 281 12.93 -15.22 9.92
C LEU A 281 13.66 -15.69 8.64
N GLN A 282 14.96 -15.45 8.50
CA GLN A 282 15.78 -15.95 7.39
C GLN A 282 16.35 -17.35 7.67
N HIS A 283 16.15 -17.92 8.88
CA HIS A 283 16.85 -19.11 9.37
C HIS A 283 15.91 -20.15 9.99
N LEU A 284 14.66 -20.23 9.52
CA LEU A 284 13.68 -21.21 10.03
C LEU A 284 13.89 -22.60 9.42
N SER A 285 14.33 -22.68 8.17
CA SER A 285 14.65 -23.93 7.48
C SER A 285 15.57 -23.67 6.28
N GLU A 286 16.33 -24.69 5.85
CA GLU A 286 17.23 -24.60 4.69
C GLU A 286 16.50 -24.38 3.35
N ARG A 287 15.21 -24.71 3.27
CA ARG A 287 14.41 -24.67 2.03
C ARG A 287 13.31 -23.63 2.05
N GLN A 288 13.34 -22.70 3.00
CA GLN A 288 12.34 -21.63 3.06
C GLN A 288 12.50 -20.61 1.92
N ALA A 289 11.43 -19.87 1.66
CA ALA A 289 11.48 -18.71 0.76
C ALA A 289 12.25 -17.54 1.40
N SER A 290 12.62 -16.55 0.58
CA SER A 290 13.34 -15.36 1.02
C SER A 290 12.48 -14.46 1.91
N PHE A 291 13.09 -13.94 2.96
CA PHE A 291 12.55 -12.87 3.79
C PHE A 291 13.44 -11.64 3.68
N GLU A 292 12.86 -10.55 3.21
CA GLU A 292 13.52 -9.25 3.15
C GLU A 292 12.79 -8.27 4.07
N ILE A 293 13.54 -7.59 4.93
CA ILE A 293 13.03 -6.51 5.78
C ILE A 293 14.01 -5.34 5.73
N ARG A 294 13.49 -4.11 5.56
CA ARG A 294 14.30 -2.90 5.45
C ARG A 294 13.61 -1.69 6.07
N ASN A 295 14.36 -0.94 6.85
CA ASN A 295 13.96 0.42 7.16
C ASN A 295 14.02 1.27 5.90
N SER A 296 12.91 1.93 5.56
CA SER A 296 12.82 2.81 4.39
C SER A 296 13.36 4.22 4.71
N PRO A 297 13.72 5.02 3.69
CA PRO A 297 13.87 6.45 3.88
C PRO A 297 12.54 7.09 4.32
N LEU A 298 12.62 8.34 4.84
CA LEU A 298 11.46 9.13 5.24
C LEU A 298 10.77 9.73 4.00
N SER A 299 10.15 8.87 3.22
CA SER A 299 9.47 9.20 1.97
C SER A 299 8.34 8.21 1.74
N GLU A 300 7.13 8.60 1.99
CA GLU A 300 5.95 7.77 1.74
C GLU A 300 5.72 7.60 0.24
N TYR A 301 5.84 8.68 -0.54
CA TYR A 301 5.51 8.67 -1.97
C TYR A 301 6.41 7.70 -2.75
N ALA A 302 7.72 7.86 -2.66
CA ALA A 302 8.64 7.00 -3.40
C ALA A 302 8.62 5.56 -2.89
N CYS A 303 8.54 5.35 -1.56
CA CYS A 303 8.55 4.02 -0.98
C CYS A 303 7.29 3.22 -1.34
N VAL A 304 6.10 3.80 -1.19
CA VAL A 304 4.85 3.12 -1.59
C VAL A 304 4.83 2.87 -3.09
N GLY A 305 5.31 3.83 -3.90
CA GLY A 305 5.45 3.66 -5.35
C GLY A 305 6.39 2.51 -5.72
N PHE A 306 7.53 2.41 -5.03
CA PHE A 306 8.49 1.31 -5.22
C PHE A 306 7.88 -0.04 -4.87
N GLU A 307 7.25 -0.15 -3.69
CA GLU A 307 6.64 -1.41 -3.24
C GLU A 307 5.45 -1.83 -4.12
N TYR A 308 4.69 -0.88 -4.66
CA TYR A 308 3.68 -1.18 -5.68
C TYR A 308 4.32 -1.79 -6.92
N GLY A 309 5.35 -1.14 -7.50
CA GLY A 309 6.08 -1.66 -8.66
C GLY A 309 6.71 -3.02 -8.40
N TYR A 310 7.32 -3.20 -7.21
CA TYR A 310 7.88 -4.50 -6.80
C TYR A 310 6.79 -5.59 -6.76
N SER A 311 5.64 -5.30 -6.16
CA SER A 311 4.54 -6.25 -6.04
C SER A 311 3.93 -6.70 -7.37
N THR A 312 3.95 -5.83 -8.40
CA THR A 312 3.47 -6.17 -9.75
C THR A 312 4.44 -7.10 -10.49
N GLN A 313 5.74 -7.03 -10.17
CA GLN A 313 6.79 -7.85 -10.77
C GLN A 313 7.08 -9.14 -9.99
N GLN A 314 6.63 -9.22 -8.74
CA GLN A 314 6.79 -10.39 -7.87
C GLN A 314 5.42 -10.86 -7.35
N PRO A 315 4.54 -11.37 -8.24
CA PRO A 315 3.17 -11.72 -7.87
C PRO A 315 3.06 -12.85 -6.84
N GLU A 316 4.13 -13.64 -6.66
CA GLU A 316 4.20 -14.72 -5.67
C GLU A 316 4.58 -14.24 -4.27
N ALA A 317 5.14 -13.03 -4.16
CA ALA A 317 5.58 -12.49 -2.88
C ALA A 317 4.45 -11.78 -2.13
N LEU A 318 4.48 -11.86 -0.80
CA LEU A 318 3.76 -10.96 0.08
C LEU A 318 4.61 -9.70 0.28
N VAL A 319 4.20 -8.60 -0.35
CA VAL A 319 4.86 -7.30 -0.23
C VAL A 319 4.09 -6.44 0.74
N LEU A 320 4.77 -5.95 1.79
CA LEU A 320 4.17 -5.12 2.83
C LEU A 320 4.93 -3.79 2.93
N TRP A 321 4.19 -2.71 3.06
CA TRP A 321 4.72 -1.41 3.45
C TRP A 321 4.05 -0.94 4.74
N GLU A 322 4.85 -0.62 5.77
CA GLU A 322 4.37 -0.14 7.06
C GLU A 322 4.59 1.38 7.19
N ALA A 323 3.52 2.13 7.36
CA ALA A 323 3.62 3.53 7.74
C ALA A 323 4.09 3.66 9.19
N GLN A 324 4.87 4.70 9.51
CA GLN A 324 5.23 5.00 10.89
C GLN A 324 3.98 5.32 11.73
N TYR A 325 3.08 6.12 11.18
CA TYR A 325 1.68 6.30 11.58
C TYR A 325 0.83 6.26 10.32
N GLY A 326 -0.37 5.70 10.40
CA GLY A 326 -1.27 5.61 9.26
C GLY A 326 -1.67 6.98 8.70
N ASP A 327 -1.62 8.03 9.52
CA ASP A 327 -1.84 9.42 9.10
C ASP A 327 -0.91 9.85 7.97
N PHE A 328 0.33 9.34 7.95
CA PHE A 328 1.37 9.77 7.01
C PHE A 328 1.22 9.17 5.61
N PHE A 329 0.32 8.19 5.41
CA PHE A 329 0.07 7.70 4.05
C PHE A 329 -0.41 8.81 3.09
N ASN A 330 -0.90 9.93 3.62
CA ASN A 330 -1.29 11.09 2.82
C ASN A 330 -0.14 11.62 1.94
N GLY A 331 1.12 11.40 2.33
CA GLY A 331 2.28 11.66 1.49
C GLY A 331 2.36 10.78 0.24
N ALA A 332 1.67 9.63 0.23
CA ALA A 332 1.59 8.70 -0.89
C ALA A 332 0.20 8.64 -1.57
N GLU A 333 -0.71 9.54 -1.25
CA GLU A 333 -2.09 9.54 -1.76
C GLU A 333 -2.15 9.43 -3.29
N ILE A 334 -1.23 10.09 -4.00
CA ILE A 334 -1.14 10.02 -5.47
C ILE A 334 -0.91 8.58 -5.94
N VAL A 335 -0.07 7.81 -5.25
CA VAL A 335 0.16 6.39 -5.59
C VAL A 335 -1.08 5.56 -5.30
N VAL A 336 -1.77 5.85 -4.20
CA VAL A 336 -3.02 5.16 -3.85
C VAL A 336 -4.07 5.39 -4.93
N ASP A 337 -4.34 6.64 -5.30
CA ASP A 337 -5.37 7.01 -6.28
C ASP A 337 -5.05 6.50 -7.69
N GLN A 338 -3.81 6.73 -8.15
CA GLN A 338 -3.46 6.52 -9.56
C GLN A 338 -3.01 5.11 -9.88
N PHE A 339 -2.47 4.36 -8.91
CA PHE A 339 -1.87 3.05 -9.12
C PHE A 339 -2.57 1.97 -8.29
N ILE A 340 -2.53 2.03 -6.96
CA ILE A 340 -3.04 0.96 -6.10
C ILE A 340 -4.53 0.70 -6.33
N ALA A 341 -5.35 1.76 -6.34
CA ALA A 341 -6.80 1.65 -6.51
C ALA A 341 -7.23 1.49 -7.97
N ALA A 342 -6.48 2.04 -8.93
CA ALA A 342 -6.90 2.17 -10.32
C ALA A 342 -6.09 1.35 -11.32
N GLY A 343 -4.93 0.78 -10.95
CA GLY A 343 -4.00 0.10 -11.86
C GLY A 343 -4.63 -1.08 -12.59
N GLN A 344 -5.48 -1.85 -11.90
CA GLN A 344 -6.18 -2.97 -12.52
C GLN A 344 -7.18 -2.50 -13.61
N ALA A 345 -7.96 -1.47 -13.33
CA ALA A 345 -8.94 -0.95 -14.29
C ALA A 345 -8.26 -0.25 -15.48
N LYS A 346 -7.15 0.46 -15.23
CA LYS A 346 -6.43 1.23 -16.26
C LYS A 346 -5.54 0.36 -17.13
N TRP A 347 -4.84 -0.61 -16.56
CA TRP A 347 -3.74 -1.33 -17.21
C TRP A 347 -3.83 -2.86 -17.09
N GLY A 348 -4.82 -3.37 -16.37
CA GLY A 348 -4.93 -4.82 -16.09
C GLY A 348 -3.89 -5.34 -15.09
N GLU A 349 -3.19 -4.45 -14.39
CA GLU A 349 -2.17 -4.81 -13.41
C GLU A 349 -2.79 -5.39 -12.13
N THR A 350 -2.15 -6.39 -11.58
CA THR A 350 -2.55 -7.02 -10.32
C THR A 350 -1.45 -6.87 -9.28
N SER A 351 -1.82 -6.64 -8.04
CA SER A 351 -0.89 -6.45 -6.93
C SER A 351 -1.44 -7.10 -5.66
N ARG A 352 -0.57 -7.67 -4.82
CA ARG A 352 -0.87 -8.12 -3.46
C ARG A 352 -0.28 -7.18 -2.41
N LEU A 353 0.11 -5.96 -2.81
CA LEU A 353 0.65 -4.98 -1.87
C LEU A 353 -0.27 -4.85 -0.65
N THR A 354 0.34 -4.95 0.52
CA THR A 354 -0.35 -4.80 1.79
C THR A 354 0.18 -3.57 2.51
N LEU A 355 -0.70 -2.62 2.79
CA LEU A 355 -0.38 -1.42 3.57
C LEU A 355 -0.72 -1.69 5.04
N LEU A 356 0.27 -1.56 5.93
CA LEU A 356 0.09 -1.63 7.37
C LEU A 356 0.05 -0.20 7.92
N LEU A 357 -1.15 0.24 8.32
CA LEU A 357 -1.40 1.63 8.69
C LEU A 357 -1.82 1.71 10.17
N PRO A 358 -0.92 2.11 11.10
CA PRO A 358 -1.28 2.32 12.50
C PRO A 358 -2.43 3.31 12.65
N HIS A 359 -3.53 2.85 13.28
CA HIS A 359 -4.77 3.58 13.42
C HIS A 359 -5.37 3.35 14.81
N GLY A 360 -5.95 4.39 15.40
CA GLY A 360 -6.64 4.35 16.69
C GLY A 360 -6.53 5.67 17.44
N TYR A 361 -7.59 6.03 18.14
CA TYR A 361 -7.71 7.28 18.90
C TYR A 361 -7.26 7.05 20.34
N GLU A 362 -6.08 7.55 20.68
CA GLU A 362 -5.39 7.28 21.95
C GLU A 362 -4.84 8.55 22.61
N GLY A 363 -5.37 9.72 22.22
CA GLY A 363 -4.92 11.02 22.73
C GLY A 363 -3.61 11.53 22.13
N GLY A 364 -3.11 10.91 21.05
CA GLY A 364 -1.87 11.28 20.37
C GLY A 364 -1.97 12.51 19.47
N GLY A 365 -3.15 13.10 19.32
CA GLY A 365 -3.38 14.29 18.49
C GLY A 365 -3.75 13.97 17.05
N PRO A 366 -3.99 15.04 16.23
CA PRO A 366 -4.54 14.90 14.87
C PRO A 366 -3.67 14.14 13.88
N GLU A 367 -2.35 14.19 14.01
CA GLU A 367 -1.40 13.56 13.06
C GLU A 367 -0.96 12.15 13.50
N HIS A 368 -1.54 11.61 14.59
CA HIS A 368 -1.13 10.33 15.19
C HIS A 368 -2.35 9.49 15.62
N SER A 369 -3.48 9.67 14.92
CA SER A 369 -4.75 9.02 15.30
C SER A 369 -5.40 8.27 14.15
N SER A 370 -5.38 8.81 12.93
CA SER A 370 -6.22 8.30 11.84
C SER A 370 -5.47 8.00 10.55
N ALA A 371 -5.49 6.75 10.14
CA ALA A 371 -5.12 6.34 8.78
C ALA A 371 -6.16 6.74 7.72
N ARG A 372 -7.17 7.54 8.06
CA ARG A 372 -8.21 8.02 7.15
C ARG A 372 -8.90 6.87 6.38
N PRO A 373 -9.47 5.87 7.06
CA PRO A 373 -10.08 4.71 6.40
C PRO A 373 -11.20 5.10 5.42
N GLU A 374 -11.88 6.22 5.65
CA GLU A 374 -12.89 6.79 4.74
C GLU A 374 -12.38 7.01 3.32
N ARG A 375 -11.11 7.38 3.13
CA ARG A 375 -10.50 7.62 1.81
C ARG A 375 -10.34 6.32 1.04
N PHE A 376 -9.79 5.30 1.67
CA PHE A 376 -9.68 3.97 1.07
C PHE A 376 -11.06 3.37 0.76
N LEU A 377 -12.01 3.48 1.69
CA LEU A 377 -13.36 2.96 1.53
C LEU A 377 -14.12 3.66 0.40
N GLN A 378 -13.84 4.95 0.13
CA GLN A 378 -14.39 5.68 -0.99
C GLN A 378 -13.87 5.14 -2.34
N LEU A 379 -12.62 4.69 -2.39
CA LEU A 379 -11.97 4.16 -3.59
C LEU A 379 -12.37 2.73 -3.94
N VAL A 380 -13.09 2.04 -3.03
CA VAL A 380 -13.51 0.64 -3.24
C VAL A 380 -14.57 0.55 -4.34
N ALA A 381 -14.17 -0.05 -5.46
CA ALA A 381 -15.04 -0.32 -6.60
C ALA A 381 -14.54 -1.56 -7.37
N GLU A 382 -15.43 -2.30 -8.02
CA GLU A 382 -15.06 -3.41 -8.93
C GLU A 382 -14.17 -4.51 -8.29
N GLY A 383 -14.11 -4.57 -6.95
CA GLY A 383 -13.27 -5.51 -6.22
C GLY A 383 -11.77 -5.17 -6.21
N ASN A 384 -11.43 -3.91 -6.44
CA ASN A 384 -10.06 -3.41 -6.60
C ASN A 384 -9.23 -3.36 -5.31
N LEU A 385 -9.87 -3.30 -4.14
CA LEU A 385 -9.20 -3.03 -2.87
C LEU A 385 -9.87 -3.77 -1.71
N ARG A 386 -9.07 -4.28 -0.77
CA ARG A 386 -9.51 -4.81 0.52
C ARG A 386 -9.13 -3.82 1.63
N VAL A 387 -10.02 -3.65 2.61
CA VAL A 387 -9.74 -2.85 3.82
C VAL A 387 -10.16 -3.65 5.03
N ALA A 388 -9.24 -3.88 5.96
CA ALA A 388 -9.48 -4.66 7.17
C ALA A 388 -9.00 -3.92 8.42
N SER A 389 -9.67 -4.17 9.53
CA SER A 389 -9.33 -3.64 10.85
C SER A 389 -9.40 -4.77 11.88
N PRO A 390 -8.42 -5.70 11.85
CA PRO A 390 -8.41 -6.80 12.80
C PRO A 390 -8.23 -6.28 14.23
N SER A 391 -8.99 -6.85 15.17
CA SER A 391 -9.00 -6.43 16.56
C SER A 391 -8.29 -7.41 17.50
N VAL A 392 -7.95 -8.61 17.02
CA VAL A 392 -7.22 -9.62 17.79
C VAL A 392 -6.09 -10.24 16.96
N ALA A 393 -5.05 -10.67 17.65
CA ALA A 393 -3.80 -11.10 17.03
C ALA A 393 -3.92 -12.39 16.19
N ASP A 394 -4.77 -13.34 16.57
CA ASP A 394 -5.01 -14.55 15.78
C ASP A 394 -5.76 -14.26 14.47
N ASN A 395 -6.69 -13.32 14.47
CA ASN A 395 -7.36 -12.91 13.24
C ASN A 395 -6.42 -12.15 12.29
N TYR A 396 -5.50 -11.35 12.83
CA TYR A 396 -4.42 -10.72 12.04
C TYR A 396 -3.47 -11.77 11.43
N TYR A 397 -3.08 -12.79 12.20
CA TYR A 397 -2.30 -13.93 11.70
C TYR A 397 -2.96 -14.61 10.50
N HIS A 398 -4.25 -14.89 10.59
CA HIS A 398 -5.00 -15.51 9.50
C HIS A 398 -5.15 -14.59 8.30
N LEU A 399 -5.38 -13.29 8.51
CA LEU A 399 -5.52 -12.30 7.44
C LEU A 399 -4.26 -12.20 6.58
N LEU A 400 -3.06 -12.14 7.21
CA LEU A 400 -1.79 -12.10 6.48
C LEU A 400 -1.57 -13.34 5.61
N ARG A 401 -1.84 -14.52 6.18
CA ARG A 401 -1.75 -15.79 5.45
C ARG A 401 -2.74 -15.86 4.30
N LEU A 402 -3.95 -15.39 4.52
CA LEU A 402 -5.01 -15.37 3.52
C LEU A 402 -4.69 -14.42 2.37
N GLN A 403 -4.17 -13.21 2.66
CA GLN A 403 -3.73 -12.25 1.66
C GLN A 403 -2.63 -12.83 0.77
N ALA A 404 -1.64 -13.47 1.37
CA ALA A 404 -0.52 -14.06 0.65
C ALA A 404 -0.93 -15.22 -0.26
N ARG A 405 -1.91 -16.03 0.15
CA ARG A 405 -2.30 -17.28 -0.52
C ARG A 405 -3.57 -17.16 -1.37
N SER A 406 -4.26 -16.02 -1.34
CA SER A 406 -5.46 -15.79 -2.16
C SER A 406 -5.13 -15.90 -3.66
N PRO A 407 -5.92 -16.63 -4.47
CA PRO A 407 -5.74 -16.64 -5.92
C PRO A 407 -6.10 -15.29 -6.56
N ILE A 408 -6.83 -14.44 -5.83
CA ILE A 408 -7.21 -13.11 -6.28
C ILE A 408 -6.18 -12.10 -5.74
N ALA A 409 -5.30 -11.64 -6.62
CA ALA A 409 -4.29 -10.63 -6.30
C ALA A 409 -4.93 -9.23 -6.30
N VAL A 410 -5.23 -8.73 -5.11
CA VAL A 410 -5.83 -7.42 -4.85
C VAL A 410 -5.12 -6.77 -3.67
N PRO A 411 -4.79 -5.48 -3.72
CA PRO A 411 -4.16 -4.78 -2.59
C PRO A 411 -5.02 -4.83 -1.32
N LEU A 412 -4.34 -4.86 -0.17
CA LEU A 412 -4.98 -4.89 1.14
C LEU A 412 -4.47 -3.73 2.00
N VAL A 413 -5.38 -3.00 2.61
CA VAL A 413 -5.10 -2.00 3.65
C VAL A 413 -5.49 -2.61 4.99
N ILE A 414 -4.54 -2.69 5.92
CA ILE A 414 -4.77 -3.14 7.28
C ILE A 414 -4.62 -1.95 8.23
N LEU A 415 -5.69 -1.62 8.93
CA LEU A 415 -5.65 -0.67 10.03
C LEU A 415 -5.04 -1.39 11.24
N THR A 416 -3.74 -1.21 11.47
CA THR A 416 -3.02 -1.88 12.55
C THR A 416 -3.17 -1.10 13.85
N PRO A 417 -3.24 -1.78 15.01
CA PRO A 417 -3.38 -1.10 16.29
C PRO A 417 -2.06 -0.50 16.79
N LYS A 418 -2.15 0.33 17.81
CA LYS A 418 -1.02 0.88 18.56
C LYS A 418 -0.98 0.34 19.99
N SER A 419 -1.88 0.76 20.86
CA SER A 419 -1.96 0.26 22.24
C SER A 419 -2.29 -1.22 22.35
N LEU A 420 -3.13 -1.74 21.43
CA LEU A 420 -3.52 -3.15 21.42
C LEU A 420 -2.37 -4.10 21.07
N LEU A 421 -1.27 -3.62 20.53
CA LEU A 421 -0.08 -4.44 20.23
C LEU A 421 0.42 -5.25 21.44
N ARG A 422 0.16 -4.75 22.67
CA ARG A 422 0.55 -5.38 23.92
C ARG A 422 -0.62 -5.64 24.89
N ALA A 423 -1.84 -5.31 24.47
CA ALA A 423 -3.01 -5.50 25.31
C ALA A 423 -3.36 -7.00 25.39
N GLU A 424 -3.52 -7.52 26.60
CA GLU A 424 -3.93 -8.90 26.82
C GLU A 424 -5.29 -9.21 26.18
N SER A 425 -6.20 -8.24 26.18
CA SER A 425 -7.52 -8.35 25.54
C SER A 425 -7.48 -8.51 24.02
N ALA A 426 -6.38 -8.12 23.37
CA ALA A 426 -6.17 -8.25 21.92
C ALA A 426 -5.21 -9.39 21.56
N ALA A 427 -4.68 -10.10 22.55
CA ALA A 427 -3.85 -11.27 22.30
C ALA A 427 -4.67 -12.40 21.69
N GLY A 428 -4.06 -13.13 20.78
CA GLY A 428 -4.61 -14.36 20.21
C GLY A 428 -4.22 -15.60 20.99
N THR A 429 -4.70 -16.76 20.53
CA THR A 429 -4.33 -18.06 21.11
C THR A 429 -3.70 -18.96 20.06
N LEU A 430 -2.78 -19.82 20.50
CA LEU A 430 -2.19 -20.85 19.63
C LEU A 430 -3.24 -21.77 19.02
N ASP A 431 -4.30 -22.09 19.77
CA ASP A 431 -5.35 -22.98 19.28
C ASP A 431 -6.18 -22.34 18.17
N ALA A 432 -6.50 -21.03 18.32
CA ALA A 432 -7.16 -20.27 17.28
C ALA A 432 -6.27 -20.14 16.03
N MET A 433 -4.95 -19.94 16.20
CA MET A 433 -4.00 -19.89 15.07
C MET A 433 -3.82 -21.25 14.39
N ALA A 434 -3.84 -22.34 15.15
CA ALA A 434 -3.65 -23.68 14.62
C ALA A 434 -4.86 -24.17 13.83
N GLY A 435 -6.06 -24.07 14.39
CA GLY A 435 -7.29 -24.62 13.83
C GLY A 435 -8.29 -23.63 13.27
N GLY A 436 -8.06 -22.32 13.46
CA GLY A 436 -8.97 -21.26 13.05
C GLY A 436 -8.81 -20.81 11.59
N SER A 437 -9.56 -19.78 11.26
CA SER A 437 -9.49 -19.07 9.98
C SER A 437 -9.78 -17.60 10.21
N PHE A 438 -9.54 -16.76 9.20
CA PHE A 438 -9.93 -15.36 9.25
C PHE A 438 -11.45 -15.21 9.38
N ALA A 439 -11.89 -14.53 10.42
CA ALA A 439 -13.28 -14.22 10.68
C ALA A 439 -13.55 -12.76 10.27
N PRO A 440 -14.28 -12.49 9.17
CA PRO A 440 -14.56 -11.13 8.72
C PRO A 440 -15.55 -10.39 9.64
N VAL A 441 -16.32 -11.14 10.44
CA VAL A 441 -17.23 -10.65 11.49
C VAL A 441 -17.07 -11.55 12.71
N ILE A 442 -16.94 -10.94 13.88
CA ILE A 442 -16.86 -11.67 15.16
C ILE A 442 -18.03 -11.23 16.05
N ASP A 443 -18.84 -12.20 16.46
CA ASP A 443 -20.00 -12.00 17.33
C ASP A 443 -19.58 -11.68 18.78
N ASP A 444 -20.56 -11.33 19.61
CA ASP A 444 -20.38 -11.14 21.06
C ASP A 444 -19.93 -12.46 21.70
N PRO A 445 -18.79 -12.49 22.41
CA PRO A 445 -18.28 -13.73 23.00
C PRO A 445 -19.05 -14.19 24.25
N ARG A 446 -19.96 -13.36 24.78
CA ARG A 446 -20.75 -13.74 25.95
C ARG A 446 -21.83 -14.74 25.57
N ALA A 447 -22.17 -15.62 26.51
CA ALA A 447 -23.30 -16.54 26.35
C ALA A 447 -24.64 -15.83 26.60
N LEU A 448 -24.99 -14.85 25.72
CA LEU A 448 -26.24 -14.12 25.79
C LEU A 448 -27.41 -15.01 25.38
N ASP A 449 -28.56 -14.78 26.04
CA ASP A 449 -29.87 -15.31 25.56
C ASP A 449 -30.25 -14.55 24.29
N ARG A 450 -30.04 -15.16 23.13
CA ARG A 450 -30.25 -14.54 21.83
C ARG A 450 -31.72 -14.10 21.61
N GLU A 451 -32.66 -14.78 22.25
CA GLU A 451 -34.10 -14.44 22.21
C GLU A 451 -34.43 -13.15 22.97
N LYS A 452 -33.52 -12.63 23.79
CA LYS A 452 -33.71 -11.39 24.55
C LYS A 452 -32.91 -10.21 23.98
N VAL A 453 -32.03 -10.43 23.03
CA VAL A 453 -31.22 -9.35 22.48
C VAL A 453 -32.08 -8.47 21.57
N GLU A 454 -32.21 -7.21 21.94
CA GLU A 454 -33.00 -6.21 21.20
C GLU A 454 -32.11 -5.17 20.51
N ARG A 455 -30.84 -5.06 20.90
CA ARG A 455 -29.90 -4.06 20.39
C ARG A 455 -28.58 -4.73 20.00
N LEU A 456 -28.08 -4.39 18.82
CA LEU A 456 -26.77 -4.84 18.33
C LEU A 456 -25.87 -3.64 18.08
N ILE A 457 -24.74 -3.60 18.79
CA ILE A 457 -23.64 -2.67 18.52
C ILE A 457 -22.72 -3.33 17.50
N LEU A 458 -22.53 -2.67 16.37
CA LEU A 458 -21.51 -2.99 15.37
C LEU A 458 -20.38 -1.95 15.49
N CYS A 459 -19.15 -2.40 15.54
CA CYS A 459 -17.97 -1.55 15.63
C CYS A 459 -16.78 -2.19 14.89
N SER A 460 -15.64 -1.51 14.85
CA SER A 460 -14.42 -2.03 14.23
C SER A 460 -13.18 -1.51 14.98
N GLY A 461 -12.17 -2.37 15.11
CA GLY A 461 -10.88 -1.99 15.71
C GLY A 461 -10.94 -1.74 17.23
N LYS A 462 -10.13 -0.78 17.70
CA LYS A 462 -9.86 -0.54 19.13
C LYS A 462 -11.11 -0.24 19.97
N ILE A 463 -12.10 0.47 19.44
CA ILE A 463 -13.31 0.85 20.18
C ILE A 463 -14.04 -0.36 20.80
N TYR A 464 -13.93 -1.54 20.18
CA TYR A 464 -14.45 -2.77 20.75
C TYR A 464 -13.86 -3.04 22.14
N HIS A 465 -12.54 -2.93 22.27
CA HIS A 465 -11.84 -3.20 23.53
C HIS A 465 -12.21 -2.18 24.62
N ASP A 466 -12.40 -0.93 24.22
CA ASP A 466 -12.85 0.11 25.14
C ASP A 466 -14.29 -0.15 25.63
N LEU A 467 -15.20 -0.55 24.72
CA LEU A 467 -16.58 -0.91 25.05
C LEU A 467 -16.66 -2.07 26.04
N VAL A 468 -15.90 -3.15 25.78
CA VAL A 468 -15.97 -4.35 26.66
C VAL A 468 -15.20 -4.18 27.96
N ALA A 469 -14.27 -3.24 28.04
CA ALA A 469 -13.59 -2.87 29.27
C ALA A 469 -14.42 -1.95 30.19
N HIS A 470 -15.40 -1.26 29.63
CA HIS A 470 -16.23 -0.32 30.39
C HIS A 470 -17.12 -1.06 31.41
N ALA A 471 -17.29 -0.46 32.59
CA ALA A 471 -18.01 -1.10 33.71
C ALA A 471 -19.46 -1.52 33.38
N ALA A 472 -20.15 -0.73 32.55
CA ALA A 472 -21.52 -1.01 32.14
C ALA A 472 -21.67 -2.27 31.27
N TYR A 473 -20.62 -2.71 30.55
CA TYR A 473 -20.71 -3.81 29.60
C TYR A 473 -21.23 -5.11 30.21
N ARG A 474 -20.78 -5.45 31.42
CA ARG A 474 -21.14 -6.74 32.06
C ARG A 474 -22.62 -6.83 32.44
N ALA A 475 -23.28 -5.70 32.63
CA ALA A 475 -24.69 -5.61 32.99
C ALA A 475 -25.67 -5.66 31.79
N LEU A 476 -25.15 -5.59 30.56
CA LEU A 476 -25.95 -5.58 29.34
C LEU A 476 -26.47 -6.99 29.01
N GLU A 477 -27.73 -7.25 29.26
CA GLU A 477 -28.36 -8.53 28.93
C GLU A 477 -29.09 -8.54 27.58
N ARG A 478 -29.54 -7.36 27.14
CA ARG A 478 -30.33 -7.18 25.90
C ARG A 478 -29.55 -6.55 24.76
N THR A 479 -28.26 -6.31 24.96
CA THR A 479 -27.36 -5.70 23.97
C THR A 479 -26.20 -6.63 23.66
N ALA A 480 -26.03 -6.96 22.39
CA ALA A 480 -24.84 -7.66 21.87
C ALA A 480 -23.87 -6.68 21.22
N ILE A 481 -22.57 -6.99 21.26
CA ILE A 481 -21.50 -6.21 20.63
C ILE A 481 -20.73 -7.11 19.66
N ALA A 482 -20.77 -6.81 18.38
CA ALA A 482 -20.05 -7.54 17.35
C ALA A 482 -19.06 -6.63 16.60
N ARG A 483 -17.99 -7.26 16.09
CA ARG A 483 -16.90 -6.58 15.40
C ARG A 483 -16.91 -6.90 13.92
N ILE A 484 -16.75 -5.88 13.07
CA ILE A 484 -16.49 -6.04 11.64
C ILE A 484 -14.99 -5.89 11.43
N GLU A 485 -14.33 -7.01 11.14
CA GLU A 485 -12.88 -7.09 10.95
C GLU A 485 -12.48 -6.81 9.48
N LEU A 486 -13.35 -7.14 8.52
CA LEU A 486 -13.22 -6.79 7.11
C LEU A 486 -14.21 -5.70 6.76
N LEU A 487 -13.70 -4.48 6.54
CA LEU A 487 -14.54 -3.33 6.19
C LEU A 487 -14.92 -3.33 4.70
N ALA A 488 -13.99 -3.73 3.83
CA ALA A 488 -14.24 -3.79 2.39
C ALA A 488 -13.52 -4.98 1.72
N PRO A 489 -14.22 -5.70 0.83
CA PRO A 489 -15.67 -5.62 0.61
C PRO A 489 -16.43 -6.00 1.88
N LEU A 490 -17.56 -5.33 2.12
CA LEU A 490 -18.33 -5.58 3.34
C LEU A 490 -18.85 -7.04 3.34
N PRO A 491 -18.63 -7.81 4.41
CA PRO A 491 -19.06 -9.21 4.53
C PRO A 491 -20.57 -9.31 4.82
N ALA A 492 -21.37 -8.99 3.81
CA ALA A 492 -22.82 -8.84 3.97
C ALA A 492 -23.53 -10.15 4.37
N ALA A 493 -23.02 -11.30 3.91
CA ALA A 493 -23.60 -12.60 4.26
C ALA A 493 -23.42 -12.91 5.75
N GLU A 494 -22.21 -12.70 6.27
CA GLU A 494 -21.86 -12.90 7.67
C GLU A 494 -22.59 -11.93 8.59
N ILE A 495 -22.67 -10.64 8.20
CA ILE A 495 -23.45 -9.64 8.95
C ILE A 495 -24.93 -9.99 8.95
N ASN A 496 -25.47 -10.46 7.83
CA ASN A 496 -26.87 -10.89 7.74
C ASN A 496 -27.13 -12.14 8.59
N GLY A 497 -26.21 -13.09 8.60
CA GLY A 497 -26.27 -14.27 9.45
C GLY A 497 -26.26 -13.90 10.94
N LEU A 498 -25.35 -12.98 11.32
CA LEU A 498 -25.28 -12.43 12.67
C LEU A 498 -26.62 -11.78 13.11
N ILE A 499 -27.15 -10.86 12.31
CA ILE A 499 -28.42 -10.17 12.59
C ILE A 499 -29.58 -11.19 12.69
N GLY A 500 -29.62 -12.18 11.78
CA GLY A 500 -30.61 -13.25 11.81
C GLY A 500 -30.55 -14.14 13.06
N GLY A 501 -29.40 -14.19 13.72
CA GLY A 501 -29.19 -14.88 15.00
C GLY A 501 -29.79 -14.19 16.22
N TYR A 502 -30.38 -12.98 16.07
CA TYR A 502 -31.03 -12.21 17.13
C TYR A 502 -32.48 -11.91 16.75
N PRO A 503 -33.44 -12.82 17.01
CA PRO A 503 -34.80 -12.72 16.48
C PRO A 503 -35.62 -11.54 17.02
N GLN A 504 -35.28 -11.01 18.19
CA GLN A 504 -35.93 -9.84 18.80
C GLN A 504 -35.20 -8.51 18.55
N LEU A 505 -34.23 -8.50 17.62
CA LEU A 505 -33.44 -7.30 17.33
C LEU A 505 -34.35 -6.17 16.81
N LYS A 506 -34.27 -5.01 17.45
CA LYS A 506 -35.04 -3.80 17.13
C LYS A 506 -34.15 -2.67 16.60
N LYS A 507 -32.86 -2.64 17.02
CA LYS A 507 -32.00 -1.51 16.80
C LYS A 507 -30.55 -1.95 16.53
N ILE A 508 -29.91 -1.31 15.54
CA ILE A 508 -28.49 -1.48 15.25
C ILE A 508 -27.80 -0.14 15.48
N LEU A 509 -26.70 -0.17 16.24
CA LEU A 509 -25.83 0.98 16.48
C LEU A 509 -24.51 0.76 15.73
N TRP A 510 -24.10 1.74 14.93
CA TRP A 510 -22.72 1.82 14.47
C TRP A 510 -21.94 2.71 15.43
N VAL A 511 -20.95 2.13 16.13
CA VAL A 511 -20.09 2.83 17.07
C VAL A 511 -18.68 2.90 16.53
N GLN A 512 -18.12 4.11 16.43
CA GLN A 512 -16.74 4.34 15.99
C GLN A 512 -16.09 5.49 16.75
N GLU A 513 -14.75 5.52 16.76
CA GLU A 513 -13.96 6.58 17.41
C GLU A 513 -13.87 7.82 16.52
N GLU A 514 -13.81 7.64 15.22
CA GLU A 514 -13.62 8.68 14.22
C GLU A 514 -14.82 9.66 14.20
N PRO A 515 -14.57 10.90 13.75
CA PRO A 515 -15.65 11.86 13.48
C PRO A 515 -16.71 11.34 12.52
N LYS A 516 -17.92 11.87 12.63
CA LYS A 516 -19.10 11.45 11.87
C LYS A 516 -18.90 11.52 10.34
N ASN A 517 -18.05 12.41 9.85
CA ASN A 517 -17.69 12.55 8.44
C ASN A 517 -16.46 11.70 8.03
N MET A 518 -15.86 10.97 8.97
CA MET A 518 -14.67 10.14 8.76
C MET A 518 -14.97 8.69 9.15
N GLY A 519 -13.96 7.82 9.07
CA GLY A 519 -14.11 6.41 9.44
C GLY A 519 -14.96 5.61 8.48
N ALA A 520 -15.45 4.46 8.95
CA ALA A 520 -16.18 3.51 8.13
C ALA A 520 -17.68 3.78 8.05
N ARG A 521 -18.23 4.67 8.86
CA ARG A 521 -19.68 4.91 8.99
C ARG A 521 -20.41 5.06 7.66
N ALA A 522 -19.94 5.94 6.79
CA ALA A 522 -20.66 6.24 5.54
C ALA A 522 -20.72 5.01 4.63
N PHE A 523 -19.62 4.27 4.54
CA PHE A 523 -19.52 3.06 3.73
C PHE A 523 -20.40 1.93 4.28
N VAL A 524 -20.28 1.62 5.56
CA VAL A 524 -21.02 0.53 6.22
C VAL A 524 -22.53 0.82 6.19
N ARG A 525 -22.93 2.03 6.58
CA ARG A 525 -24.35 2.41 6.59
C ARG A 525 -24.98 2.28 5.21
N ARG A 526 -24.32 2.79 4.18
CA ARG A 526 -24.81 2.69 2.80
C ARG A 526 -24.99 1.24 2.38
N ARG A 527 -24.00 0.38 2.62
CA ARG A 527 -24.01 -1.03 2.21
C ARG A 527 -25.05 -1.84 2.98
N LEU A 528 -25.25 -1.57 4.27
CA LEU A 528 -26.30 -2.22 5.07
C LEU A 528 -27.70 -1.82 4.59
N LEU A 529 -27.90 -0.56 4.18
CA LEU A 529 -29.20 -0.10 3.65
C LEU A 529 -29.46 -0.61 2.22
N GLU A 530 -28.45 -0.71 1.36
CA GLU A 530 -28.55 -1.28 0.02
C GLU A 530 -28.97 -2.78 0.05
N GLY A 531 -28.63 -3.49 1.13
CA GLY A 531 -29.01 -4.90 1.36
C GLY A 531 -30.49 -5.13 1.71
N LYS A 532 -31.34 -4.09 1.65
CA LYS A 532 -32.77 -4.07 1.97
C LYS A 532 -33.16 -4.92 3.19
N ARG A 533 -33.22 -4.29 4.35
CA ARG A 533 -34.02 -4.76 5.48
C ARG A 533 -34.94 -3.63 5.92
N ASP A 534 -36.22 -3.75 5.50
CA ASP A 534 -37.28 -2.95 6.09
C ASP A 534 -37.35 -3.29 7.59
N GLY A 535 -37.17 -2.31 8.46
CA GLY A 535 -37.46 -2.45 9.88
C GLY A 535 -36.36 -2.12 10.86
N PHE A 536 -35.10 -1.85 10.43
CA PHE A 536 -34.04 -1.46 11.37
C PHE A 536 -33.61 -0.01 11.18
N ASP A 537 -33.60 0.76 12.27
CA ASP A 537 -32.90 2.05 12.31
C ASP A 537 -31.42 1.81 12.66
N ILE A 538 -30.51 2.35 11.82
CA ILE A 538 -29.07 2.29 12.07
C ILE A 538 -28.64 3.64 12.63
N GLU A 539 -28.52 3.71 13.93
CA GLU A 539 -28.03 4.89 14.62
C GLU A 539 -26.50 4.96 14.66
N TYR A 540 -25.98 6.16 14.76
CA TYR A 540 -24.55 6.44 14.89
C TYR A 540 -24.22 6.98 16.27
N ILE A 541 -23.19 6.40 16.88
CA ILE A 541 -22.56 6.90 18.08
C ILE A 541 -21.04 7.07 17.83
N GLY A 542 -20.54 8.25 18.10
CA GLY A 542 -19.15 8.62 17.87
C GLY A 542 -18.96 10.13 18.01
N ARG A 543 -17.82 10.63 17.54
CA ARG A 543 -17.56 12.07 17.51
C ARG A 543 -18.50 12.78 16.52
N GLY A 544 -18.79 14.05 16.75
CA GLY A 544 -19.53 14.91 15.82
C GLY A 544 -18.78 15.12 14.51
N TYR A 545 -19.33 15.94 13.60
CA TYR A 545 -18.59 16.37 12.41
C TYR A 545 -17.38 17.21 12.82
N ARG A 546 -16.20 16.90 12.28
CA ARG A 546 -14.93 17.58 12.55
C ARG A 546 -14.13 17.76 11.28
N ALA A 547 -13.39 18.88 11.18
CA ALA A 547 -12.37 19.06 10.15
C ALA A 547 -11.05 18.37 10.53
N SER A 548 -10.68 18.42 11.82
CA SER A 548 -9.55 17.66 12.38
C SER A 548 -9.99 16.22 12.73
N PRO A 549 -9.13 15.20 12.51
CA PRO A 549 -9.48 13.83 12.83
C PRO A 549 -9.67 13.60 14.33
N SER A 550 -8.89 14.25 15.19
CA SER A 550 -8.96 14.06 16.66
C SER A 550 -8.77 15.38 17.42
N GLU A 551 -8.89 15.30 18.72
CA GLU A 551 -8.63 16.39 19.66
C GLU A 551 -7.13 16.70 19.73
N GLY A 552 -6.78 17.97 20.03
CA GLY A 552 -5.40 18.41 20.10
C GLY A 552 -4.66 18.01 21.39
N TYR A 553 -5.36 17.47 22.39
CA TYR A 553 -4.74 17.07 23.67
C TYR A 553 -5.52 15.95 24.40
N ALA A 554 -4.77 15.19 25.19
CA ALA A 554 -5.23 13.94 25.79
C ALA A 554 -6.45 14.10 26.73
N GLY A 555 -6.54 15.21 27.48
CA GLY A 555 -7.67 15.43 28.39
C GLY A 555 -9.01 15.55 27.66
N GLN A 556 -9.06 16.25 26.54
CA GLN A 556 -10.28 16.37 25.74
C GLN A 556 -10.62 15.04 25.06
N HIS A 557 -9.60 14.30 24.60
CA HIS A 557 -9.78 12.96 24.09
C HIS A 557 -10.46 12.04 25.12
N ALA A 558 -9.99 12.04 26.38
CA ALA A 558 -10.56 11.20 27.44
C ALA A 558 -12.04 11.52 27.70
N VAL A 559 -12.41 12.80 27.76
CA VAL A 559 -13.80 13.23 27.93
C VAL A 559 -14.69 12.77 26.78
N GLU A 560 -14.21 12.92 25.54
CA GLU A 560 -14.99 12.54 24.36
C GLU A 560 -15.10 11.02 24.20
N GLN A 561 -14.04 10.28 24.52
CA GLN A 561 -14.05 8.80 24.51
C GLN A 561 -15.04 8.26 25.55
N GLU A 562 -15.00 8.77 26.78
CA GLU A 562 -15.95 8.39 27.83
C GLU A 562 -17.40 8.69 27.44
N ARG A 563 -17.66 9.85 26.82
CA ARG A 563 -18.99 10.20 26.30
C ARG A 563 -19.48 9.17 25.28
N ILE A 564 -18.61 8.75 24.34
CA ILE A 564 -18.96 7.74 23.32
C ILE A 564 -19.31 6.42 23.99
N LEU A 565 -18.47 5.94 24.90
CA LEU A 565 -18.67 4.66 25.60
C LEU A 565 -19.94 4.66 26.42
N THR A 566 -20.15 5.68 27.26
CA THR A 566 -21.34 5.82 28.11
C THR A 566 -22.63 5.89 27.25
N THR A 567 -22.60 6.66 26.13
CA THR A 567 -23.76 6.77 25.25
C THR A 567 -24.06 5.45 24.52
N ALA A 568 -23.03 4.72 24.10
CA ALA A 568 -23.18 3.45 23.40
C ALA A 568 -23.73 2.33 24.30
N LEU A 569 -23.35 2.35 25.58
CA LEU A 569 -23.71 1.32 26.55
C LEU A 569 -24.95 1.68 27.39
N ALA A 570 -25.51 2.89 27.26
CA ALA A 570 -26.80 3.23 27.88
C ALA A 570 -27.91 2.40 27.25
N GLU A 571 -28.70 1.70 28.09
CA GLU A 571 -29.89 0.91 27.67
C GLU A 571 -31.14 1.76 27.56
#